data_fa09fae6af96cb28bb1046aa169ffa59
#
_entry.id   fa09fae6af96cb28bb1046aa169ffa59
#
_cell.length_a   1.000
_cell.length_b   1.000
_cell.length_c   1.000
_cell.angle_alpha   90.00
_cell.angle_beta   90.00
_cell.angle_gamma   90.00
#
_symmetry.space_group_name_H-M   'P 1'
#
loop_
_entity.id
_entity.type
_entity.pdbx_description
1 polymer ?
#
loop_
_entity_poly.entity_id
_entity_poly.type
_entity_poly.pdbx_seq_one_letter_code
_entity_poly.pdbx_strand_id
1 'polypeptide(L)'
;MTDLEINKALALAIGWQESDFSVMVGTDVVMCFNGCKFVGYFDYKNWSVIGPIAEKFDCFPFKWWFDTAKPCWSTSEGPTADTPQRAIAMAVIGGVK
;
A
#
# COMPACT_ATOMS: atom_id res chain seq x y z
N MET A 1 -2.84 8.78 7.79
CA MET A 1 -2.07 8.98 6.55
C MET A 1 -3.00 9.19 5.37
N THR A 2 -2.63 10.07 4.48
CA THR A 2 -3.33 10.23 3.20
C THR A 2 -2.96 9.08 2.25
N ASP A 3 -3.75 8.90 1.20
CA ASP A 3 -3.44 7.86 0.20
C ASP A 3 -2.08 8.11 -0.47
N LEU A 4 -1.73 9.37 -0.70
CA LEU A 4 -0.41 9.70 -1.25
C LEU A 4 0.71 9.31 -0.29
N GLU A 5 0.56 9.60 0.99
CA GLU A 5 1.55 9.22 2.00
C GLU A 5 1.72 7.71 2.08
N ILE A 6 0.61 6.98 2.00
CA ILE A 6 0.63 5.50 2.00
C ILE A 6 1.37 4.98 0.77
N ASN A 7 1.08 5.50 -0.41
CA ASN A 7 1.75 5.07 -1.64
C ASN A 7 3.25 5.33 -1.59
N LYS A 8 3.67 6.50 -1.12
CA LYS A 8 5.09 6.82 -0.98
C LYS A 8 5.79 5.93 0.03
N ALA A 9 5.19 5.76 1.22
CA ALA A 9 5.77 4.94 2.27
C ALA A 9 5.84 3.47 1.85
N LEU A 10 4.82 2.98 1.16
CA LEU A 10 4.79 1.60 0.68
C LEU A 10 5.85 1.37 -0.40
N ALA A 11 6.02 2.31 -1.33
CA ALA A 11 7.06 2.21 -2.34
C ALA A 11 8.45 2.11 -1.71
N LEU A 12 8.73 2.92 -0.70
CA LEU A 12 9.99 2.85 0.04
C LEU A 12 10.13 1.51 0.78
N ALA A 13 9.05 1.02 1.38
CA ALA A 13 9.07 -0.22 2.15
C ALA A 13 9.38 -1.44 1.28
N ILE A 14 8.96 -1.44 0.02
CA ILE A 14 9.21 -2.56 -0.90
C ILE A 14 10.53 -2.44 -1.66
N GLY A 15 11.32 -1.40 -1.40
CA GLY A 15 12.67 -1.29 -1.93
C GLY A 15 12.91 -0.20 -2.96
N TRP A 16 11.89 0.56 -3.34
CA TRP A 16 12.10 1.71 -4.23
C TRP A 16 12.80 2.83 -3.49
N GLN A 17 13.68 3.55 -4.18
CA GLN A 17 14.33 4.74 -3.63
C GLN A 17 13.54 5.99 -4.04
N GLU A 18 13.65 7.06 -3.27
CA GLU A 18 12.95 8.31 -3.59
C GLU A 18 13.27 8.85 -4.98
N SER A 19 14.50 8.59 -5.47
CA SER A 19 14.91 8.99 -6.82
C SER A 19 14.22 8.19 -7.93
N ASP A 20 13.59 7.04 -7.58
CA ASP A 20 12.98 6.13 -8.54
C ASP A 20 11.49 6.38 -8.74
N PHE A 21 10.90 7.29 -7.99
CA PHE A 21 9.48 7.58 -8.15
C PHE A 21 9.18 9.07 -7.99
N SER A 22 8.06 9.47 -8.55
CA SER A 22 7.61 10.86 -8.53
C SER A 22 6.10 10.89 -8.35
N VAL A 23 5.58 11.94 -7.74
CA VAL A 23 4.15 12.10 -7.53
C VAL A 23 3.50 12.62 -8.81
N MET A 24 2.41 11.98 -9.23
CA MET A 24 1.60 12.50 -10.32
C MET A 24 0.78 13.68 -9.84
N VAL A 25 0.99 14.84 -10.44
CA VAL A 25 0.35 16.09 -10.02
C VAL A 25 -1.16 15.97 -10.04
N GLY A 26 -1.80 16.39 -8.94
CA GLY A 26 -3.26 16.36 -8.82
C GLY A 26 -3.86 15.01 -8.46
N THR A 27 -3.02 14.02 -8.16
CA THR A 27 -3.47 12.67 -7.79
C THR A 27 -2.72 12.15 -6.57
N ASP A 28 -3.19 11.02 -6.05
CA ASP A 28 -2.50 10.29 -4.97
C ASP A 28 -1.60 9.17 -5.52
N VAL A 29 -1.45 9.09 -6.83
CA VAL A 29 -0.73 8.03 -7.51
C VAL A 29 0.75 8.40 -7.65
N VAL A 30 1.61 7.42 -7.47
CA VAL A 30 3.06 7.56 -7.63
C VAL A 30 3.46 6.95 -8.98
N MET A 31 4.27 7.68 -9.74
CA MET A 31 4.86 7.20 -10.97
C MET A 31 6.24 6.61 -10.67
N CYS A 32 6.49 5.39 -11.13
CA CYS A 32 7.76 4.70 -10.90
C CYS A 32 8.62 4.70 -12.16
N PHE A 33 9.92 4.89 -11.97
CA PHE A 33 10.91 4.94 -13.04
C PHE A 33 12.07 3.99 -12.77
N ASN A 34 12.62 3.44 -13.83
CA ASN A 34 13.88 2.71 -13.78
C ASN A 34 14.89 3.53 -14.58
N GLY A 35 15.68 4.35 -13.87
CA GLY A 35 16.49 5.37 -14.51
C GLY A 35 15.60 6.42 -15.14
N CYS A 36 15.73 6.64 -16.44
CA CYS A 36 14.88 7.59 -17.18
C CYS A 36 13.65 6.94 -17.81
N LYS A 37 13.47 5.63 -17.61
CA LYS A 37 12.39 4.87 -18.24
C LYS A 37 11.20 4.76 -17.30
N PHE A 38 10.02 5.16 -17.78
CA PHE A 38 8.77 5.00 -17.05
C PHE A 38 8.42 3.51 -16.95
N VAL A 39 8.20 3.04 -15.72
CA VAL A 39 7.86 1.64 -15.46
C VAL A 39 6.35 1.47 -15.31
N GLY A 40 5.69 2.37 -14.60
CA GLY A 40 4.26 2.28 -14.37
C GLY A 40 3.79 3.14 -13.21
N TYR A 41 2.50 3.04 -12.94
CA TYR A 41 1.87 3.74 -11.82
C TYR A 41 1.83 2.84 -10.60
N PHE A 42 2.01 3.43 -9.44
CA PHE A 42 1.96 2.74 -8.16
C PHE A 42 0.82 3.33 -7.34
N ASP A 43 -0.22 2.54 -7.14
CA ASP A 43 -1.37 2.91 -6.30
C ASP A 43 -1.80 1.68 -5.50
N TYR A 44 -1.68 1.75 -4.18
CA TYR A 44 -1.99 0.61 -3.31
C TYR A 44 -3.45 0.17 -3.41
N LYS A 45 -4.34 1.04 -3.87
CA LYS A 45 -5.76 0.72 -4.07
C LYS A 45 -6.01 -0.23 -5.25
N ASN A 46 -5.02 -0.40 -6.10
CA ASN A 46 -5.10 -1.29 -7.25
C ASN A 46 -4.61 -2.70 -6.86
N TRP A 47 -5.47 -3.69 -7.04
CA TRP A 47 -5.13 -5.08 -6.70
C TRP A 47 -3.96 -5.63 -7.49
N SER A 48 -3.72 -5.17 -8.70
CA SER A 48 -2.56 -5.59 -9.48
C SER A 48 -1.24 -5.09 -8.87
N VAL A 49 -1.29 -4.07 -8.03
CA VAL A 49 -0.14 -3.56 -7.28
C VAL A 49 -0.06 -4.21 -5.90
N ILE A 50 -1.15 -4.16 -5.14
CA ILE A 50 -1.13 -4.58 -3.73
C ILE A 50 -1.18 -6.10 -3.55
N GLY A 51 -1.78 -6.83 -4.50
CA GLY A 51 -1.88 -8.29 -4.43
C GLY A 51 -0.53 -8.99 -4.35
N PRO A 52 0.39 -8.73 -5.30
CA PRO A 52 1.74 -9.30 -5.24
C PRO A 52 2.51 -8.89 -3.98
N ILE A 53 2.27 -7.68 -3.47
CA ILE A 53 2.88 -7.20 -2.23
C ILE A 53 2.37 -8.01 -1.04
N ALA A 54 1.06 -8.23 -0.97
CA ALA A 54 0.45 -9.05 0.09
C ALA A 54 1.03 -10.46 0.09
N GLU A 55 1.22 -11.04 -1.09
CA GLU A 55 1.82 -12.37 -1.23
C GLU A 55 3.28 -12.38 -0.78
N LYS A 56 4.07 -11.40 -1.21
CA LYS A 56 5.49 -11.32 -0.88
C LYS A 56 5.73 -11.16 0.63
N PHE A 57 4.91 -10.36 1.30
CA PHE A 57 5.07 -10.08 2.73
C PHE A 57 4.16 -10.92 3.62
N ASP A 58 3.39 -11.84 3.02
CA ASP A 58 2.46 -12.71 3.73
C ASP A 58 1.47 -11.93 4.60
N CYS A 59 0.90 -10.88 4.02
CA CYS A 59 0.00 -9.95 4.70
C CYS A 59 -1.40 -9.98 4.09
N PHE A 60 -2.07 -11.12 4.17
CA PHE A 60 -3.42 -11.24 3.62
C PHE A 60 -4.45 -10.66 4.58
N PRO A 61 -5.40 -9.86 4.08
CA PRO A 61 -6.39 -9.23 4.93
C PRO A 61 -7.54 -10.18 5.25
N PHE A 62 -8.12 -10.00 6.42
CA PHE A 62 -9.37 -10.67 6.79
C PHE A 62 -10.34 -9.64 7.35
N LYS A 63 -11.62 -9.97 7.26
CA LYS A 63 -12.71 -9.07 7.62
C LYS A 63 -13.06 -9.24 9.09
N TRP A 64 -13.07 -8.13 9.81
CA TRP A 64 -13.49 -8.09 11.21
C TRP A 64 -14.83 -7.40 11.37
N TRP A 65 -15.63 -7.91 12.30
CA TRP A 65 -16.86 -7.27 12.74
C TRP A 65 -16.73 -6.92 14.21
N PHE A 66 -16.68 -5.62 14.50
CA PHE A 66 -16.78 -5.12 15.85
C PHE A 66 -18.23 -4.77 16.17
N ASP A 67 -18.47 -4.08 17.27
CA ASP A 67 -19.81 -3.65 17.70
C ASP A 67 -20.45 -2.62 16.77
N THR A 68 -19.86 -2.35 15.64
CA THR A 68 -20.37 -1.39 14.66
C THR A 68 -20.98 -2.11 13.46
N ALA A 69 -21.87 -1.41 12.76
CA ALA A 69 -22.48 -1.93 11.55
C ALA A 69 -21.50 -2.04 10.37
N LYS A 70 -20.29 -1.49 10.50
CA LYS A 70 -19.29 -1.48 9.43
C LYS A 70 -18.20 -2.50 9.67
N PRO A 71 -17.91 -3.38 8.70
CA PRO A 71 -16.77 -4.26 8.81
C PRO A 71 -15.46 -3.48 8.67
N CYS A 72 -14.44 -3.97 9.36
CA CYS A 72 -13.07 -3.49 9.23
C CYS A 72 -12.23 -4.60 8.62
N TRP A 73 -11.12 -4.21 8.00
CA TRP A 73 -10.15 -5.15 7.47
C TRP A 73 -8.88 -5.08 8.29
N SER A 74 -8.27 -6.23 8.52
CA SER A 74 -7.03 -6.33 9.27
C SER A 74 -6.17 -7.42 8.69
N THR A 75 -4.86 -7.31 8.89
CA THR A 75 -3.92 -8.42 8.68
C THR A 75 -3.48 -8.92 10.04
N SER A 76 -2.80 -10.07 10.07
CA SER A 76 -2.38 -10.69 11.34
C SER A 76 -1.45 -9.79 12.17
N GLU A 77 -0.75 -8.85 11.54
CA GLU A 77 0.26 -8.03 12.22
C GLU A 77 0.03 -6.53 12.03
N GLY A 78 -1.02 -6.14 11.33
CA GLY A 78 -1.25 -4.75 11.01
C GLY A 78 -2.45 -4.14 11.70
N PRO A 79 -2.59 -2.81 11.62
CA PRO A 79 -3.76 -2.12 12.14
C PRO A 79 -5.00 -2.42 11.30
N THR A 80 -6.15 -2.13 11.87
CA THR A 80 -7.41 -2.23 11.12
C THR A 80 -7.55 -1.06 10.16
N ALA A 81 -8.24 -1.30 9.04
CA ALA A 81 -8.52 -0.29 8.04
C ALA A 81 -9.91 -0.50 7.44
N ASP A 82 -10.40 0.51 6.73
CA ASP A 82 -11.72 0.47 6.11
C ASP A 82 -11.73 -0.29 4.78
N THR A 83 -10.56 -0.53 4.19
CA THR A 83 -10.43 -1.33 2.96
C THR A 83 -9.34 -2.39 3.14
N PRO A 84 -9.44 -3.53 2.42
CA PRO A 84 -8.42 -4.56 2.51
C PRO A 84 -7.08 -4.10 1.94
N GLN A 85 -7.09 -3.30 0.88
CA GLN A 85 -5.86 -2.77 0.30
C GLN A 85 -5.10 -1.90 1.30
N ARG A 86 -5.83 -1.03 2.01
CA ARG A 86 -5.22 -0.17 3.03
C ARG A 86 -4.67 -0.99 4.20
N ALA A 87 -5.37 -2.03 4.60
CA ALA A 87 -4.91 -2.93 5.67
C ALA A 87 -3.57 -3.59 5.30
N ILE A 88 -3.47 -4.09 4.07
CA ILE A 88 -2.22 -4.68 3.57
C ILE A 88 -1.10 -3.63 3.56
N ALA A 89 -1.37 -2.46 2.99
CA ALA A 89 -0.37 -1.39 2.89
C ALA A 89 0.14 -0.97 4.27
N MET A 90 -0.74 -0.75 5.22
CA MET A 90 -0.35 -0.35 6.57
C MET A 90 0.45 -1.43 7.29
N ALA A 91 0.12 -2.71 7.08
CA ALA A 91 0.85 -3.81 7.66
C ALA A 91 2.28 -3.88 7.11
N VAL A 92 2.45 -3.72 5.81
CA VAL A 92 3.78 -3.74 5.18
C VAL A 92 4.62 -2.56 5.64
N ILE A 93 4.05 -1.35 5.66
CA ILE A 93 4.75 -0.15 6.12
C ILE A 93 5.20 -0.30 7.58
N GLY A 94 4.32 -0.80 8.44
CA GLY A 94 4.63 -0.96 9.86
C GLY A 94 5.54 -2.14 10.18
N GLY A 95 5.53 -3.18 9.35
CA GLY A 95 6.29 -4.41 9.57
C GLY A 95 7.69 -4.41 8.99
N VAL A 96 7.98 -3.50 8.06
CA VAL A 96 9.31 -3.40 7.44
C VAL A 96 10.19 -2.52 8.29
N LYS A 97 11.27 -3.08 8.72
CA LYS A 97 12.24 -2.40 9.56
C LYS A 97 13.63 -2.45 8.94
#